data_c59f187dfe6b5ff82c9415de0eccebc5
#
_entry.id   c59f187dfe6b5ff82c9415de0eccebc5
#
_cell.length_a   1.000
_cell.length_b   1.000
_cell.length_c   1.000
_cell.angle_alpha   90.00
_cell.angle_beta   90.00
_cell.angle_gamma   90.00
#
_symmetry.space_group_name_H-M   'P 1'
#
loop_
_entity.id
_entity.type
_entity.pdbx_description
1 polymer ?
#
loop_
_entity_poly.entity_id
_entity_poly.type
_entity_poly.pdbx_seq_one_letter_code
_entity_poly.pdbx_strand_id
1 'polypeptide(L)'
;KIEYDDLWLGAAHSQMFDVKTLNINPSVAWRAHEKLSLGFGLNWQRGKMKYDRLAGVGAGGFENVKAKVDLDDDAWGWNGGLLYEPSPTMRIGLSYRSEVKYHMTGDVSLQSDGSAAGNALLAGLVGAGYQSKLKSTVSLPGTFIISVAQQLSDRWEMLGDISRTGWSSINNFDIDHSSGLRDGQRAQRIDADFRDAWRIAFGANYKYNDQWKLKYGIAYDQTPVKRSSTRMTQLPDNDRVWLSFGTQWTPNKASRLDLGLAYVFIRDARINKTITTVPHGYNGGTVSGKYEGNLWVLGAQYSQSF
;
A
#
# COMPACT_ATOMS: atom_id res chain seq x y z
N LYS A 1 -5.20 -3.81 6.34
CA LYS A 1 -5.02 -3.96 7.78
C LYS A 1 -4.05 -5.12 8.03
N ILE A 2 -3.06 -4.89 8.88
CA ILE A 2 -2.18 -5.91 9.49
C ILE A 2 -2.43 -5.87 10.98
N GLU A 3 -2.61 -7.04 11.59
CA GLU A 3 -2.92 -7.20 13.00
C GLU A 3 -2.18 -8.42 13.54
N TYR A 4 -1.57 -8.26 14.68
CA TYR A 4 -0.83 -9.28 15.40
C TYR A 4 -1.56 -9.64 16.69
N ASP A 5 -1.27 -10.81 17.22
CA ASP A 5 -1.78 -11.22 18.53
C ASP A 5 -1.33 -10.23 19.62
N ASP A 6 -2.16 -10.01 20.63
CA ASP A 6 -1.90 -9.00 21.67
C ASP A 6 -0.57 -9.20 22.42
N LEU A 7 -0.13 -10.45 22.55
CA LEU A 7 1.09 -10.82 23.30
C LEU A 7 2.28 -11.19 22.40
N TRP A 8 2.26 -10.84 21.09
CA TRP A 8 3.40 -11.14 20.27
C TRP A 8 4.63 -10.30 20.66
N LEU A 9 5.84 -10.87 20.52
CA LEU A 9 7.10 -10.27 21.01
C LEU A 9 7.43 -8.91 20.39
N GLY A 10 6.85 -8.58 19.24
CA GLY A 10 7.04 -7.30 18.55
C GLY A 10 5.94 -6.27 18.81
N ALA A 11 5.10 -6.44 19.83
CA ALA A 11 3.97 -5.53 20.12
C ALA A 11 4.40 -4.07 20.39
N ALA A 12 5.64 -3.87 20.82
CA ALA A 12 6.25 -2.54 20.93
C ALA A 12 6.52 -1.89 19.57
N HIS A 13 6.70 -2.68 18.50
CA HIS A 13 6.84 -2.19 17.13
C HIS A 13 5.48 -1.93 16.49
N SER A 14 4.54 -2.85 16.62
CA SER A 14 3.16 -2.72 16.12
C SER A 14 2.29 -3.86 16.66
N GLN A 15 1.07 -3.56 17.05
CA GLN A 15 0.01 -4.54 17.25
C GLN A 15 -1.00 -4.50 16.10
N MET A 16 -1.32 -3.31 15.61
CA MET A 16 -2.23 -3.12 14.51
C MET A 16 -1.78 -1.94 13.65
N PHE A 17 -1.89 -2.11 12.33
CA PHE A 17 -1.70 -1.04 11.36
C PHE A 17 -2.80 -1.14 10.29
N ASP A 18 -3.61 -0.12 10.17
CA ASP A 18 -4.73 -0.05 9.22
C ASP A 18 -4.66 1.26 8.44
N VAL A 19 -4.53 1.17 7.13
CA VAL A 19 -4.58 2.31 6.22
C VAL A 19 -5.76 2.15 5.29
N LYS A 20 -6.60 3.16 5.22
CA LYS A 20 -7.74 3.23 4.32
C LYS A 20 -7.66 4.50 3.50
N THR A 21 -7.94 4.39 2.21
CA THR A 21 -8.05 5.54 1.32
C THR A 21 -9.37 5.46 0.55
N LEU A 22 -10.02 6.60 0.41
CA LEU A 22 -11.12 6.83 -0.51
C LEU A 22 -10.62 7.79 -1.58
N ASN A 23 -10.77 7.42 -2.85
CA ASN A 23 -10.36 8.27 -3.97
C ASN A 23 -11.54 8.57 -4.89
N ILE A 24 -11.72 9.83 -5.22
CA ILE A 24 -12.67 10.30 -6.24
C ILE A 24 -11.82 10.92 -7.36
N ASN A 25 -11.99 10.40 -8.58
CA ASN A 25 -11.21 10.81 -9.74
C ASN A 25 -12.10 11.19 -10.92
N PRO A 26 -12.62 12.42 -10.97
CA PRO A 26 -13.17 12.96 -12.20
C PRO A 26 -12.09 13.02 -13.28
N SER A 27 -12.41 12.51 -14.45
CA SER A 27 -11.47 12.44 -15.55
C SER A 27 -12.13 12.76 -16.89
N VAL A 28 -11.32 13.29 -17.79
CA VAL A 28 -11.72 13.57 -19.18
C VAL A 28 -10.77 12.89 -20.12
N ALA A 29 -11.31 12.31 -21.19
CA ALA A 29 -10.53 11.75 -22.29
C ALA A 29 -10.95 12.43 -23.58
N TRP A 30 -9.96 12.70 -24.44
CA TRP A 30 -10.12 13.33 -25.71
C TRP A 30 -9.33 12.62 -26.78
N ARG A 31 -9.98 12.34 -27.91
CA ARG A 31 -9.33 11.80 -29.09
C ARG A 31 -8.74 12.94 -29.91
N ALA A 32 -7.45 13.21 -29.66
CA ALA A 32 -6.72 14.33 -30.29
C ALA A 32 -6.42 14.08 -31.77
N HIS A 33 -6.29 12.81 -32.17
CA HIS A 33 -6.04 12.37 -33.52
C HIS A 33 -6.63 10.98 -33.72
N GLU A 34 -6.82 10.52 -34.96
CA GLU A 34 -7.34 9.17 -35.26
C GLU A 34 -6.60 8.05 -34.56
N LYS A 35 -5.29 8.25 -34.31
CA LYS A 35 -4.39 7.28 -33.65
C LYS A 35 -3.98 7.68 -32.24
N LEU A 36 -4.46 8.82 -31.70
CA LEU A 36 -4.00 9.35 -30.42
C LEU A 36 -5.16 9.82 -29.56
N SER A 37 -5.29 9.21 -28.41
CA SER A 37 -6.18 9.67 -27.34
C SER A 37 -5.37 10.15 -26.13
N LEU A 38 -5.83 11.24 -25.51
CA LEU A 38 -5.23 11.82 -24.31
C LEU A 38 -6.25 11.78 -23.18
N GLY A 39 -5.79 11.57 -21.99
CA GLY A 39 -6.62 11.57 -20.78
C GLY A 39 -5.98 12.36 -19.65
N PHE A 40 -6.81 13.05 -18.87
CA PHE A 40 -6.41 13.76 -17.68
C PHE A 40 -7.45 13.59 -16.59
N GLY A 41 -7.03 13.44 -15.34
CA GLY A 41 -7.90 13.35 -14.20
C GLY A 41 -7.33 14.04 -12.96
N LEU A 42 -8.22 14.54 -12.13
CA LEU A 42 -7.91 15.06 -10.80
C LEU A 42 -8.29 14.00 -9.77
N ASN A 43 -7.46 13.82 -8.76
CA ASN A 43 -7.69 12.89 -7.67
C ASN A 43 -7.88 13.66 -6.38
N TRP A 44 -9.07 13.61 -5.81
CA TRP A 44 -9.27 13.92 -4.41
C TRP A 44 -9.21 12.61 -3.62
N GLN A 45 -8.40 12.57 -2.58
CA GLN A 45 -8.26 11.39 -1.74
C GLN A 45 -8.41 11.76 -0.27
N ARG A 46 -9.24 10.98 0.45
CA ARG A 46 -9.23 10.96 1.91
C ARG A 46 -8.43 9.75 2.38
N GLY A 47 -7.40 10.00 3.20
CA GLY A 47 -6.59 9.00 3.84
C GLY A 47 -6.90 8.91 5.33
N LYS A 48 -6.96 7.69 5.87
CA LYS A 48 -7.07 7.42 7.29
C LYS A 48 -6.05 6.36 7.69
N MET A 49 -5.28 6.62 8.76
CA MET A 49 -4.27 5.73 9.31
C MET A 49 -4.54 5.46 10.78
N LYS A 50 -4.63 4.19 11.14
CA LYS A 50 -4.68 3.74 12.54
C LYS A 50 -3.47 2.89 12.83
N TYR A 51 -2.86 3.13 13.99
CA TYR A 51 -1.66 2.45 14.40
C TYR A 51 -1.65 2.22 15.91
N ASP A 52 -1.62 0.93 16.32
CA ASP A 52 -1.62 0.52 17.72
C ASP A 52 -0.28 -0.15 18.05
N ARG A 53 0.28 0.13 19.22
CA ARG A 53 1.46 -0.50 19.79
C ARG A 53 1.48 -0.43 21.29
N LEU A 54 2.34 -1.21 21.93
CA LEU A 54 2.64 -0.97 23.35
C LEU A 54 3.48 0.30 23.52
N ALA A 55 3.16 1.10 24.52
CA ALA A 55 3.68 2.44 24.68
C ALA A 55 4.92 2.55 25.56
N GLY A 56 5.27 1.52 26.27
CA GLY A 56 6.40 1.56 27.14
C GLY A 56 7.04 0.18 27.31
N VAL A 57 8.37 0.09 27.44
CA VAL A 57 9.08 -1.10 27.87
C VAL A 57 9.82 -0.70 29.14
N GLY A 58 9.24 -1.05 30.30
CA GLY A 58 9.81 -0.76 31.59
C GLY A 58 10.97 -1.70 31.92
N ALA A 59 11.79 -1.34 32.88
CA ALA A 59 12.94 -2.13 33.35
C ALA A 59 12.52 -3.35 34.20
N GLY A 60 11.45 -4.06 33.84
CA GLY A 60 10.99 -5.20 34.66
C GLY A 60 9.87 -6.03 34.10
N GLY A 61 9.46 -5.83 32.85
CA GLY A 61 8.40 -6.66 32.29
C GLY A 61 7.60 -5.99 31.18
N PHE A 62 6.72 -6.75 30.65
CA PHE A 62 5.85 -6.40 29.54
C PHE A 62 4.83 -5.34 29.96
N GLU A 63 4.62 -4.43 29.12
CA GLU A 63 3.96 -3.18 29.43
C GLU A 63 2.52 -3.18 29.22
N ASN A 64 1.94 -2.52 30.08
CA ASN A 64 0.57 -2.48 30.43
C ASN A 64 -0.11 -1.22 29.89
N VAL A 65 0.51 -0.49 28.96
CA VAL A 65 -0.07 0.68 28.30
C VAL A 65 -0.02 0.54 26.80
N LYS A 66 -1.17 0.55 26.16
CA LYS A 66 -1.36 0.56 24.72
C LYS A 66 -1.51 1.99 24.21
N ALA A 67 -0.73 2.37 23.21
CA ALA A 67 -0.89 3.61 22.47
C ALA A 67 -1.65 3.35 21.18
N LYS A 68 -2.73 4.10 20.97
CA LYS A 68 -3.55 4.08 19.77
C LYS A 68 -3.46 5.43 19.09
N VAL A 69 -3.00 5.43 17.86
CA VAL A 69 -2.89 6.59 16.97
C VAL A 69 -3.97 6.51 15.92
N ASP A 70 -4.73 7.58 15.72
CA ASP A 70 -5.74 7.73 14.67
C ASP A 70 -5.49 9.06 13.97
N LEU A 71 -5.07 9.01 12.70
CA LEU A 71 -4.74 10.17 11.89
C LEU A 71 -5.54 10.13 10.61
N ASP A 72 -5.98 11.29 10.13
CA ASP A 72 -6.62 11.43 8.83
C ASP A 72 -6.28 12.77 8.15
N ASP A 73 -6.47 12.80 6.83
CA ASP A 73 -6.31 13.99 6.00
C ASP A 73 -6.94 13.80 4.63
N ASP A 74 -7.21 14.92 3.98
CA ASP A 74 -7.62 15.00 2.58
C ASP A 74 -6.48 15.56 1.73
N ALA A 75 -6.21 14.93 0.60
CA ALA A 75 -5.11 15.34 -0.27
C ALA A 75 -5.50 15.27 -1.74
N TRP A 76 -4.79 16.02 -2.56
CA TRP A 76 -5.02 16.12 -3.99
C TRP A 76 -3.85 15.55 -4.78
N GLY A 77 -4.17 14.97 -5.93
CA GLY A 77 -3.24 14.54 -6.93
C GLY A 77 -3.87 14.68 -8.32
N TRP A 78 -3.13 14.23 -9.31
CA TRP A 78 -3.60 14.19 -10.70
C TRP A 78 -3.07 12.95 -11.39
N ASN A 79 -3.67 12.61 -12.53
CA ASN A 79 -3.17 11.58 -13.42
C ASN A 79 -3.35 12.04 -14.86
N GLY A 80 -2.44 11.59 -15.70
CA GLY A 80 -2.52 11.82 -17.13
C GLY A 80 -2.08 10.59 -17.88
N GLY A 81 -2.54 10.46 -19.11
CA GLY A 81 -2.17 9.34 -19.95
C GLY A 81 -2.41 9.61 -21.41
N LEU A 82 -1.81 8.78 -22.23
CA LEU A 82 -2.08 8.75 -23.67
C LEU A 82 -2.24 7.30 -24.11
N LEU A 83 -3.04 7.12 -25.15
CA LEU A 83 -3.17 5.88 -25.90
C LEU A 83 -2.82 6.18 -27.36
N TYR A 84 -1.80 5.51 -27.85
CA TYR A 84 -1.36 5.59 -29.24
C TYR A 84 -1.65 4.27 -29.99
N GLU A 85 -2.32 4.36 -31.11
CA GLU A 85 -2.73 3.25 -31.97
C GLU A 85 -2.02 3.35 -33.33
N PRO A 86 -0.72 2.92 -33.42
CA PRO A 86 0.03 3.02 -34.66
C PRO A 86 -0.60 2.22 -35.81
N SER A 87 -1.25 1.11 -35.46
CA SER A 87 -1.98 0.24 -36.41
C SER A 87 -3.27 -0.30 -35.77
N PRO A 88 -4.20 -0.87 -36.53
CA PRO A 88 -5.40 -1.51 -35.99
C PRO A 88 -5.12 -2.68 -35.04
N THR A 89 -3.90 -3.26 -35.11
CA THR A 89 -3.50 -4.43 -34.31
C THR A 89 -2.62 -4.08 -33.11
N MET A 90 -2.18 -2.85 -32.96
CA MET A 90 -1.26 -2.44 -31.91
C MET A 90 -1.76 -1.22 -31.13
N ARG A 91 -1.66 -1.28 -29.82
CA ARG A 91 -1.96 -0.16 -28.91
C ARG A 91 -0.82 0.00 -27.92
N ILE A 92 -0.39 1.24 -27.71
CA ILE A 92 0.63 1.62 -26.76
C ILE A 92 0.01 2.63 -25.80
N GLY A 93 0.03 2.33 -24.51
CA GLY A 93 -0.45 3.20 -23.45
C GLY A 93 0.70 3.73 -22.61
N LEU A 94 0.65 5.03 -22.29
CA LEU A 94 1.48 5.64 -21.25
C LEU A 94 0.55 6.22 -20.19
N SER A 95 0.85 6.01 -18.92
CA SER A 95 0.07 6.54 -17.81
C SER A 95 1.00 7.01 -16.70
N TYR A 96 0.69 8.16 -16.15
CA TYR A 96 1.35 8.69 -14.97
C TYR A 96 0.32 9.11 -13.94
N ARG A 97 0.52 8.69 -12.70
CA ARG A 97 -0.21 9.16 -11.53
C ARG A 97 0.76 9.91 -10.63
N SER A 98 0.40 11.13 -10.24
CA SER A 98 1.22 11.97 -9.38
C SER A 98 1.33 11.38 -7.97
N GLU A 99 2.36 11.79 -7.26
CA GLU A 99 2.41 11.67 -5.80
C GLU A 99 1.20 12.37 -5.18
N VAL A 100 0.69 11.80 -4.07
CA VAL A 100 -0.34 12.40 -3.22
C VAL A 100 0.23 12.57 -1.82
N LYS A 101 0.38 13.81 -1.38
CA LYS A 101 1.00 14.15 -0.11
C LYS A 101 -0.06 14.52 0.92
N TYR A 102 -0.10 13.75 2.00
CA TYR A 102 -0.96 13.98 3.15
C TYR A 102 -0.22 14.71 4.26
N HIS A 103 -0.91 15.63 4.92
CA HIS A 103 -0.51 16.28 6.15
C HIS A 103 -1.43 15.84 7.29
N MET A 104 -1.36 14.54 7.57
CA MET A 104 -2.27 13.88 8.51
C MET A 104 -2.19 14.50 9.90
N THR A 105 -3.36 14.68 10.52
CA THR A 105 -3.51 15.15 11.89
C THR A 105 -4.47 14.25 12.64
N GLY A 106 -4.36 14.21 13.96
CA GLY A 106 -5.25 13.42 14.79
C GLY A 106 -4.75 13.30 16.23
N ASP A 107 -5.08 12.20 16.85
CA ASP A 107 -4.87 12.03 18.30
C ASP A 107 -4.12 10.74 18.62
N VAL A 108 -3.40 10.74 19.76
CA VAL A 108 -2.98 9.52 20.43
C VAL A 108 -3.79 9.35 21.72
N SER A 109 -4.34 8.16 21.91
CA SER A 109 -4.94 7.73 23.18
C SER A 109 -4.08 6.66 23.83
N LEU A 110 -3.90 6.76 25.14
CA LEU A 110 -3.17 5.81 25.96
C LEU A 110 -4.16 5.03 26.83
N GLN A 111 -4.01 3.70 26.87
CA GLN A 111 -4.89 2.82 27.62
C GLN A 111 -4.06 1.86 28.48
N SER A 112 -4.34 1.80 29.79
CA SER A 112 -3.78 0.81 30.69
C SER A 112 -4.50 -0.53 30.55
N ASP A 113 -3.83 -1.64 30.88
CA ASP A 113 -4.40 -2.97 31.05
C ASP A 113 -5.22 -3.13 32.35
N GLY A 114 -5.25 -2.08 33.18
CA GLY A 114 -5.94 -2.08 34.47
C GLY A 114 -5.08 -2.54 35.66
N SER A 115 -3.87 -3.06 35.42
CA SER A 115 -2.94 -3.42 36.49
C SER A 115 -2.43 -2.17 37.25
N ALA A 116 -1.96 -2.37 38.49
CA ALA A 116 -1.35 -1.26 39.28
C ALA A 116 -0.14 -0.67 38.56
N ALA A 117 0.69 -1.51 37.92
CA ALA A 117 1.84 -1.06 37.16
C ALA A 117 1.43 -0.29 35.90
N GLY A 118 0.43 -0.78 35.17
CA GLY A 118 -0.11 -0.11 33.97
C GLY A 118 -0.76 1.22 34.30
N ASN A 119 -1.52 1.31 35.39
CA ASN A 119 -2.14 2.55 35.82
C ASN A 119 -1.09 3.59 36.26
N ALA A 120 -0.04 3.16 36.97
CA ALA A 120 1.06 4.04 37.36
C ALA A 120 1.83 4.56 36.13
N LEU A 121 2.13 3.69 35.15
CA LEU A 121 2.78 4.06 33.89
C LEU A 121 1.91 5.03 33.10
N LEU A 122 0.60 4.74 32.95
CA LEU A 122 -0.35 5.60 32.27
C LEU A 122 -0.37 7.02 32.89
N ALA A 123 -0.46 7.09 34.21
CA ALA A 123 -0.44 8.39 34.93
C ALA A 123 0.86 9.17 34.67
N GLY A 124 2.00 8.48 34.66
CA GLY A 124 3.29 9.08 34.34
C GLY A 124 3.36 9.59 32.90
N LEU A 125 2.88 8.80 31.93
CA LEU A 125 2.88 9.18 30.52
C LEU A 125 1.92 10.36 30.25
N VAL A 126 0.73 10.35 30.83
CA VAL A 126 -0.24 11.46 30.72
C VAL A 126 0.31 12.72 31.34
N GLY A 127 0.87 12.63 32.57
CA GLY A 127 1.51 13.77 33.26
C GLY A 127 2.70 14.36 32.51
N ALA A 128 3.41 13.52 31.75
CA ALA A 128 4.51 13.94 30.88
C ALA A 128 4.04 14.42 29.46
N GLY A 129 2.73 14.50 29.21
CA GLY A 129 2.16 15.07 27.99
C GLY A 129 2.19 14.16 26.75
N TYR A 130 2.31 12.83 26.93
CA TYR A 130 2.28 11.89 25.78
C TYR A 130 0.88 11.69 25.18
N GLN A 131 -0.18 12.01 25.91
CA GLN A 131 -1.53 12.04 25.39
C GLN A 131 -1.80 13.43 24.79
N SER A 132 -1.64 13.57 23.49
CA SER A 132 -1.71 14.85 22.79
C SER A 132 -2.22 14.66 21.36
N LYS A 133 -2.42 15.78 20.65
CA LYS A 133 -2.58 15.74 19.19
C LYS A 133 -1.27 15.37 18.51
N LEU A 134 -1.41 14.72 17.37
CA LEU A 134 -0.29 14.30 16.53
C LEU A 134 -0.42 14.85 15.11
N LYS A 135 0.71 14.94 14.43
CA LYS A 135 0.79 15.22 13.00
C LYS A 135 1.81 14.31 12.33
N SER A 136 1.58 13.99 11.07
CA SER A 136 2.51 13.22 10.23
C SER A 136 2.38 13.64 8.78
N THR A 137 3.49 13.70 8.06
CA THR A 137 3.46 13.86 6.60
C THR A 137 3.72 12.53 5.96
N VAL A 138 2.79 12.07 5.13
CA VAL A 138 2.86 10.79 4.42
C VAL A 138 2.64 11.03 2.93
N SER A 139 3.56 10.56 2.10
CA SER A 139 3.45 10.62 0.64
C SER A 139 3.05 9.27 0.08
N LEU A 140 1.97 9.19 -0.68
CA LEU A 140 1.74 8.07 -1.58
C LEU A 140 2.49 8.34 -2.88
N PRO A 141 3.43 7.47 -3.28
CA PRO A 141 4.33 7.73 -4.38
C PRO A 141 3.63 7.80 -5.73
N GLY A 142 4.18 8.58 -6.63
CA GLY A 142 3.78 8.61 -8.03
C GLY A 142 4.13 7.31 -8.75
N THR A 143 3.34 6.96 -9.76
CA THR A 143 3.53 5.75 -10.56
C THR A 143 3.50 6.09 -12.04
N PHE A 144 4.47 5.57 -12.79
CA PHE A 144 4.54 5.62 -14.24
C PHE A 144 4.37 4.23 -14.83
N ILE A 145 3.56 4.08 -15.89
CA ILE A 145 3.27 2.80 -16.55
C ILE A 145 3.39 2.98 -18.06
N ILE A 146 4.05 2.01 -18.70
CA ILE A 146 4.04 1.81 -20.15
C ILE A 146 3.38 0.46 -20.41
N SER A 147 2.40 0.42 -21.31
CA SER A 147 1.67 -0.79 -21.67
C SER A 147 1.61 -0.95 -23.19
N VAL A 148 1.71 -2.18 -23.64
CA VAL A 148 1.58 -2.54 -25.07
C VAL A 148 0.59 -3.67 -25.18
N ALA A 149 -0.31 -3.58 -26.16
CA ALA A 149 -1.18 -4.66 -26.59
C ALA A 149 -0.98 -4.88 -28.09
N GLN A 150 -0.65 -6.10 -28.50
CA GLN A 150 -0.40 -6.48 -29.88
C GLN A 150 -1.25 -7.69 -30.28
N GLN A 151 -2.12 -7.50 -31.24
CA GLN A 151 -2.80 -8.62 -31.92
C GLN A 151 -1.80 -9.32 -32.83
N LEU A 152 -1.55 -10.61 -32.59
CA LEU A 152 -0.65 -11.43 -33.40
C LEU A 152 -1.38 -12.20 -34.46
N SER A 153 -2.65 -12.53 -34.22
CA SER A 153 -3.54 -13.22 -35.17
C SER A 153 -5.01 -12.98 -34.77
N ASP A 154 -5.95 -13.52 -35.51
CA ASP A 154 -7.39 -13.45 -35.19
C ASP A 154 -7.74 -14.08 -33.84
N ARG A 155 -6.86 -14.90 -33.28
CA ARG A 155 -7.07 -15.61 -32.02
C ARG A 155 -6.17 -15.17 -30.90
N TRP A 156 -4.98 -14.64 -31.17
CA TRP A 156 -3.97 -14.30 -30.15
C TRP A 156 -3.71 -12.81 -30.05
N GLU A 157 -3.80 -12.29 -28.85
CA GLU A 157 -3.35 -10.95 -28.48
C GLU A 157 -2.33 -11.07 -27.33
N MET A 158 -1.18 -10.43 -27.47
CA MET A 158 -0.15 -10.35 -26.45
C MET A 158 -0.21 -9.01 -25.74
N LEU A 159 0.06 -9.04 -24.46
CA LEU A 159 0.03 -7.86 -23.57
C LEU A 159 1.36 -7.76 -22.81
N GLY A 160 1.83 -6.56 -22.60
CA GLY A 160 2.99 -6.31 -21.74
C GLY A 160 2.87 -4.97 -21.04
N ASP A 161 3.29 -4.90 -19.80
CA ASP A 161 3.42 -3.63 -19.10
C ASP A 161 4.68 -3.59 -18.24
N ILE A 162 5.23 -2.38 -18.09
CA ILE A 162 6.31 -2.05 -17.18
C ILE A 162 5.85 -0.83 -16.38
N SER A 163 5.92 -0.92 -15.07
CA SER A 163 5.63 0.21 -14.20
C SER A 163 6.76 0.47 -13.20
N ARG A 164 6.92 1.75 -12.86
CA ARG A 164 7.83 2.23 -11.81
C ARG A 164 7.04 3.06 -10.82
N THR A 165 7.14 2.68 -9.54
CA THR A 165 6.57 3.45 -8.44
C THR A 165 7.69 4.09 -7.62
N GLY A 166 7.60 5.40 -7.40
CA GLY A 166 8.62 6.25 -6.76
C GLY A 166 8.66 6.11 -5.24
N TRP A 167 8.79 4.90 -4.71
CA TRP A 167 8.80 4.63 -3.27
C TRP A 167 9.98 5.27 -2.53
N SER A 168 11.06 5.65 -3.24
CA SER A 168 12.21 6.34 -2.64
C SER A 168 11.86 7.72 -2.06
N SER A 169 10.70 8.27 -2.36
CA SER A 169 10.15 9.46 -1.70
C SER A 169 9.87 9.24 -0.21
N ILE A 170 9.75 7.97 0.22
CA ILE A 170 9.48 7.60 1.61
C ILE A 170 10.77 7.08 2.26
N ASN A 171 11.48 7.96 2.98
CA ASN A 171 12.64 7.59 3.77
C ASN A 171 12.24 7.11 5.18
N ASN A 172 11.30 7.81 5.78
CA ASN A 172 10.78 7.52 7.13
C ASN A 172 9.34 8.01 7.25
N PHE A 173 8.64 7.44 8.21
CA PHE A 173 7.36 7.95 8.71
C PHE A 173 7.62 8.61 10.05
N ASP A 174 7.50 9.92 10.07
CA ASP A 174 7.67 10.74 11.26
C ASP A 174 6.30 11.12 11.81
N ILE A 175 6.09 10.83 13.08
CA ILE A 175 4.90 11.23 13.84
C ILE A 175 5.37 12.19 14.93
N ASP A 176 4.87 13.41 14.92
CA ASP A 176 5.24 14.46 15.87
C ASP A 176 4.03 14.85 16.71
N HIS A 177 4.29 15.21 17.97
CA HIS A 177 3.30 15.89 18.81
C HIS A 177 2.99 17.26 18.23
N SER A 178 1.72 17.64 18.21
CA SER A 178 1.24 18.93 17.69
C SER A 178 0.41 19.72 18.71
N SER A 179 0.49 19.34 19.98
CA SER A 179 -0.14 20.10 21.07
C SER A 179 0.45 19.73 22.44
N GLY A 180 0.17 20.56 23.45
CA GLY A 180 0.50 20.33 24.85
C GLY A 180 1.99 20.48 25.18
N LEU A 181 2.42 19.81 26.24
CA LEU A 181 3.80 19.90 26.76
C LEU A 181 4.86 19.39 25.79
N ARG A 182 4.46 18.62 24.76
CA ARG A 182 5.35 17.99 23.79
C ARG A 182 5.21 18.55 22.38
N ASP A 183 4.56 19.67 22.22
CA ASP A 183 4.38 20.27 20.90
C ASP A 183 5.72 20.42 20.16
N GLY A 184 5.77 19.97 18.91
CA GLY A 184 6.95 19.95 18.07
C GLY A 184 7.95 18.82 18.34
N GLN A 185 7.77 18.01 19.42
CA GLN A 185 8.64 16.87 19.70
C GLN A 185 8.23 15.64 18.89
N ARG A 186 9.25 14.82 18.54
CA ARG A 186 9.03 13.54 17.86
C ARG A 186 8.33 12.54 18.79
N ALA A 187 7.14 12.07 18.39
CA ALA A 187 6.44 10.98 19.06
C ALA A 187 6.96 9.61 18.59
N GLN A 188 7.23 9.48 17.29
CA GLN A 188 7.79 8.26 16.71
C GLN A 188 8.44 8.52 15.36
N ARG A 189 9.49 7.74 15.06
CA ARG A 189 10.07 7.60 13.73
C ARG A 189 10.08 6.12 13.33
N ILE A 190 9.60 5.82 12.14
CA ILE A 190 9.68 4.49 11.55
C ILE A 190 10.53 4.63 10.27
N ASP A 191 11.78 4.15 10.33
CA ASP A 191 12.67 4.18 9.17
C ASP A 191 12.19 3.17 8.13
N ALA A 192 11.91 3.65 6.94
CA ALA A 192 11.49 2.86 5.78
C ALA A 192 12.64 2.66 4.80
N ASP A 193 13.37 3.73 4.48
CA ASP A 193 14.50 3.73 3.53
C ASP A 193 14.14 2.95 2.25
N PHE A 194 12.99 3.26 1.66
CA PHE A 194 12.50 2.55 0.48
C PHE A 194 13.32 2.89 -0.76
N ARG A 195 13.32 1.97 -1.73
CA ARG A 195 13.78 2.21 -3.11
C ARG A 195 12.58 2.28 -4.04
N ASP A 196 12.78 2.89 -5.21
CA ASP A 196 11.81 2.76 -6.28
C ASP A 196 11.64 1.30 -6.65
N ALA A 197 10.39 0.92 -6.89
CA ALA A 197 10.05 -0.45 -7.23
C ALA A 197 9.53 -0.56 -8.67
N TRP A 198 9.95 -1.61 -9.36
CA TRP A 198 9.56 -1.94 -10.70
C TRP A 198 8.62 -3.13 -10.71
N ARG A 199 7.66 -3.10 -11.61
CA ARG A 199 6.82 -4.23 -11.95
C ARG A 199 6.86 -4.46 -13.44
N ILE A 200 7.05 -5.71 -13.86
CA ILE A 200 7.04 -6.14 -15.26
C ILE A 200 6.00 -7.23 -15.37
N ALA A 201 5.09 -7.11 -16.33
CA ALA A 201 4.05 -8.10 -16.55
C ALA A 201 3.91 -8.45 -18.05
N PHE A 202 3.60 -9.70 -18.30
CA PHE A 202 3.25 -10.22 -19.61
C PHE A 202 1.93 -10.98 -19.55
N GLY A 203 1.12 -10.85 -20.59
CA GLY A 203 -0.14 -11.52 -20.69
C GLY A 203 -0.43 -11.99 -22.12
N ALA A 204 -1.35 -12.93 -22.22
CA ALA A 204 -1.87 -13.39 -23.49
C ALA A 204 -3.37 -13.61 -23.40
N ASN A 205 -4.10 -13.15 -24.40
CA ASN A 205 -5.50 -13.45 -24.61
C ASN A 205 -5.63 -14.42 -25.78
N TYR A 206 -6.38 -15.49 -25.59
CA TYR A 206 -6.68 -16.48 -26.62
C TYR A 206 -8.19 -16.53 -26.86
N LYS A 207 -8.61 -16.18 -28.08
CA LYS A 207 -10.00 -16.33 -28.53
C LYS A 207 -10.23 -17.79 -28.89
N TYR A 208 -10.85 -18.55 -27.97
CA TYR A 208 -11.18 -19.94 -28.18
C TYR A 208 -12.28 -20.09 -29.25
N ASN A 209 -13.34 -19.28 -29.14
CA ASN A 209 -14.42 -19.09 -30.08
C ASN A 209 -15.07 -17.70 -29.91
N ASP A 210 -16.23 -17.45 -30.54
CA ASP A 210 -16.89 -16.14 -30.47
C ASP A 210 -17.49 -15.83 -29.11
N GLN A 211 -17.71 -16.83 -28.27
CA GLN A 211 -18.27 -16.67 -26.92
C GLN A 211 -17.19 -16.72 -25.83
N TRP A 212 -16.07 -17.39 -26.04
CA TRP A 212 -15.07 -17.66 -25.01
C TRP A 212 -13.70 -17.09 -25.36
N LYS A 213 -13.13 -16.35 -24.43
CA LYS A 213 -11.74 -15.88 -24.46
C LYS A 213 -11.04 -16.32 -23.18
N LEU A 214 -9.88 -16.94 -23.31
CA LEU A 214 -9.00 -17.33 -22.21
C LEU A 214 -7.91 -16.26 -22.03
N LYS A 215 -7.51 -16.02 -20.79
CA LYS A 215 -6.53 -14.98 -20.44
C LYS A 215 -5.47 -15.60 -19.54
N TYR A 216 -4.22 -15.30 -19.84
CA TYR A 216 -3.05 -15.79 -19.10
C TYR A 216 -2.17 -14.61 -18.73
N GLY A 217 -1.51 -14.67 -17.58
CA GLY A 217 -0.60 -13.63 -17.17
C GLY A 217 0.46 -14.10 -16.20
N ILE A 218 1.63 -13.48 -16.32
CA ILE A 218 2.73 -13.60 -15.37
C ILE A 218 3.25 -12.19 -15.07
N ALA A 219 3.59 -11.92 -13.81
CA ALA A 219 4.24 -10.67 -13.46
C ALA A 219 5.29 -10.88 -12.36
N TYR A 220 6.32 -10.06 -12.41
CA TYR A 220 7.26 -9.86 -11.32
C TYR A 220 7.06 -8.46 -10.73
N ASP A 221 6.93 -8.38 -9.41
CA ASP A 221 6.69 -7.15 -8.67
C ASP A 221 7.75 -7.00 -7.59
N GLN A 222 8.64 -6.02 -7.77
CA GLN A 222 9.78 -5.77 -6.91
C GLN A 222 9.34 -5.06 -5.63
N THR A 223 9.82 -5.53 -4.49
CA THR A 223 9.58 -4.84 -3.20
C THR A 223 10.37 -3.52 -3.11
N PRO A 224 9.79 -2.47 -2.51
CA PRO A 224 10.52 -1.26 -2.17
C PRO A 224 11.49 -1.45 -0.98
N VAL A 225 11.32 -2.49 -0.18
CA VAL A 225 12.14 -2.74 1.01
C VAL A 225 13.54 -3.21 0.61
N LYS A 226 14.56 -2.46 1.00
CA LYS A 226 15.96 -2.75 0.65
C LYS A 226 16.59 -3.85 1.50
N ARG A 227 16.30 -3.88 2.81
CA ARG A 227 17.04 -4.70 3.79
C ARG A 227 16.11 -5.20 4.88
N SER A 228 16.51 -6.29 5.55
CA SER A 228 15.81 -6.83 6.72
C SER A 228 15.77 -5.86 7.90
N SER A 229 16.79 -5.01 8.04
CA SER A 229 16.86 -3.99 9.11
C SER A 229 15.95 -2.79 8.90
N THR A 230 15.53 -2.52 7.65
CA THR A 230 14.57 -1.46 7.33
C THR A 230 13.17 -1.99 7.05
N ARG A 231 12.99 -3.34 7.03
CA ARG A 231 11.66 -3.93 6.91
C ARG A 231 10.83 -3.62 8.15
N MET A 232 9.65 -3.08 7.92
CA MET A 232 8.74 -2.70 8.99
C MET A 232 7.78 -3.84 9.31
N THR A 233 7.42 -3.98 10.58
CA THR A 233 6.37 -4.92 11.01
C THR A 233 5.01 -4.53 10.45
N GLN A 234 4.78 -3.24 10.22
CA GLN A 234 3.56 -2.68 9.62
C GLN A 234 3.40 -3.06 8.13
N LEU A 235 4.51 -3.32 7.42
CA LEU A 235 4.53 -3.65 5.99
C LEU A 235 5.62 -4.70 5.73
N PRO A 236 5.38 -5.97 6.06
CA PRO A 236 6.34 -7.06 5.87
C PRO A 236 6.34 -7.51 4.40
N ASP A 237 6.83 -6.65 3.51
CA ASP A 237 6.81 -6.86 2.07
C ASP A 237 8.08 -7.49 1.53
N ASN A 238 7.97 -8.27 0.44
CA ASN A 238 9.10 -8.76 -0.36
C ASN A 238 8.68 -8.92 -1.84
N ASP A 239 9.64 -9.26 -2.70
CA ASP A 239 9.42 -9.51 -4.12
C ASP A 239 8.33 -10.56 -4.34
N ARG A 240 7.53 -10.38 -5.40
CA ARG A 240 6.38 -11.22 -5.71
C ARG A 240 6.38 -11.65 -7.17
N VAL A 241 5.97 -12.89 -7.39
CA VAL A 241 5.65 -13.41 -8.72
C VAL A 241 4.17 -13.73 -8.76
N TRP A 242 3.50 -13.26 -9.80
CA TRP A 242 2.08 -13.46 -10.03
C TRP A 242 1.90 -14.43 -11.19
N LEU A 243 1.07 -15.44 -10.99
CA LEU A 243 0.54 -16.28 -12.06
C LEU A 243 -0.96 -16.09 -12.10
N SER A 244 -1.50 -15.73 -13.24
CA SER A 244 -2.92 -15.45 -13.40
C SER A 244 -3.52 -16.20 -14.58
N PHE A 245 -4.75 -16.63 -14.37
CA PHE A 245 -5.61 -17.23 -15.38
C PHE A 245 -6.99 -16.58 -15.31
N GLY A 246 -7.59 -16.38 -16.47
CA GLY A 246 -8.94 -15.83 -16.54
C GLY A 246 -9.72 -16.35 -17.74
N THR A 247 -11.02 -16.17 -17.68
CA THR A 247 -11.90 -16.45 -18.79
C THR A 247 -12.93 -15.36 -18.94
N GLN A 248 -13.28 -15.07 -20.16
CA GLN A 248 -14.37 -14.18 -20.52
C GLN A 248 -15.40 -14.98 -21.27
N TRP A 249 -16.63 -14.92 -20.83
CA TRP A 249 -17.78 -15.52 -21.49
C TRP A 249 -18.75 -14.45 -21.99
N THR A 250 -19.05 -14.47 -23.27
CA THR A 250 -19.93 -13.52 -23.96
C THR A 250 -21.07 -14.30 -24.62
N PRO A 251 -22.12 -14.67 -23.84
CA PRO A 251 -23.24 -15.50 -24.35
C PRO A 251 -24.01 -14.82 -25.47
N ASN A 252 -24.04 -13.50 -25.47
CA ASN A 252 -24.69 -12.67 -26.48
C ASN A 252 -24.00 -11.30 -26.58
N LYS A 253 -24.42 -10.44 -27.51
CA LYS A 253 -23.81 -9.12 -27.76
C LYS A 253 -23.96 -8.14 -26.59
N ALA A 254 -24.94 -8.35 -25.71
CA ALA A 254 -25.27 -7.44 -24.62
C ALA A 254 -24.61 -7.86 -23.29
N SER A 255 -24.27 -9.13 -23.11
CA SER A 255 -23.84 -9.65 -21.80
C SER A 255 -22.42 -10.21 -21.85
N ARG A 256 -21.63 -9.90 -20.84
CA ARG A 256 -20.26 -10.40 -20.67
C ARG A 256 -19.97 -10.72 -19.21
N LEU A 257 -19.43 -11.90 -18.95
CA LEU A 257 -18.91 -12.34 -17.65
C LEU A 257 -17.41 -12.57 -17.77
N ASP A 258 -16.64 -11.86 -16.97
CA ASP A 258 -15.20 -12.07 -16.80
C ASP A 258 -14.94 -12.72 -15.44
N LEU A 259 -14.18 -13.81 -15.42
CA LEU A 259 -13.71 -14.48 -14.21
C LEU A 259 -12.18 -14.51 -14.22
N GLY A 260 -11.57 -14.30 -13.07
CA GLY A 260 -10.13 -14.30 -12.92
C GLY A 260 -9.67 -14.96 -11.63
N LEU A 261 -8.56 -15.66 -11.72
CA LEU A 261 -7.83 -16.27 -10.61
C LEU A 261 -6.37 -15.87 -10.73
N ALA A 262 -5.77 -15.43 -9.62
CA ALA A 262 -4.33 -15.27 -9.55
C ALA A 262 -3.76 -15.91 -8.28
N TYR A 263 -2.59 -16.51 -8.44
CA TYR A 263 -1.76 -16.97 -7.34
C TYR A 263 -0.52 -16.10 -7.25
N VAL A 264 -0.23 -15.60 -6.05
CA VAL A 264 0.88 -14.70 -5.77
C VAL A 264 1.88 -15.40 -4.88
N PHE A 265 3.04 -15.71 -5.44
CA PHE A 265 4.19 -16.21 -4.69
C PHE A 265 4.91 -15.01 -4.07
N ILE A 266 4.95 -14.94 -2.75
CA ILE A 266 5.70 -13.91 -2.02
C ILE A 266 6.98 -14.53 -1.51
N ARG A 267 8.12 -13.93 -1.87
CA ARG A 267 9.41 -14.36 -1.35
C ARG A 267 9.47 -14.14 0.15
N ASP A 268 10.04 -15.09 0.90
CA ASP A 268 10.21 -14.99 2.35
C ASP A 268 10.82 -13.64 2.76
N ALA A 269 10.15 -12.95 3.67
CA ALA A 269 10.52 -11.61 4.10
C ALA A 269 11.22 -11.67 5.47
N ARG A 270 12.56 -11.74 5.49
CA ARG A 270 13.34 -11.69 6.73
C ARG A 270 13.28 -10.30 7.34
N ILE A 271 13.04 -10.23 8.65
CA ILE A 271 13.08 -8.99 9.43
C ILE A 271 14.17 -9.09 10.52
N ASN A 272 14.88 -7.99 10.71
CA ASN A 272 15.82 -7.80 11.84
C ASN A 272 15.81 -6.31 12.18
N LYS A 273 14.67 -5.83 12.68
CA LYS A 273 14.39 -4.43 12.94
C LYS A 273 14.58 -4.11 14.41
N THR A 274 15.44 -3.14 14.70
CA THR A 274 15.66 -2.60 16.05
C THR A 274 15.04 -1.20 16.15
N ILE A 275 14.32 -0.93 17.21
CA ILE A 275 13.86 0.41 17.60
C ILE A 275 14.64 0.81 18.85
N THR A 276 15.68 1.62 18.67
CA THR A 276 16.54 2.10 19.77
C THR A 276 16.30 3.57 20.12
N THR A 277 15.65 4.31 19.24
CA THR A 277 15.42 5.74 19.41
C THR A 277 13.93 6.02 19.48
N VAL A 278 13.43 5.98 20.68
CA VAL A 278 12.21 6.72 20.99
C VAL A 278 12.63 7.91 21.83
N PRO A 279 12.02 9.09 21.65
CA PRO A 279 12.25 10.20 22.57
C PRO A 279 12.10 9.72 24.01
N HIS A 280 13.06 10.03 24.85
CA HIS A 280 13.07 9.72 26.29
C HIS A 280 13.33 8.27 26.72
N GLY A 281 14.24 7.56 26.07
CA GLY A 281 14.78 6.31 26.61
C GLY A 281 13.94 5.07 26.41
N TYR A 282 12.92 5.13 25.54
CA TYR A 282 12.17 3.95 25.13
C TYR A 282 13.01 3.09 24.18
N ASN A 283 13.21 1.84 24.55
CA ASN A 283 13.82 0.85 23.68
C ASN A 283 12.76 -0.18 23.28
N GLY A 284 12.31 -0.13 22.03
CA GLY A 284 11.35 -1.08 21.47
C GLY A 284 11.93 -2.47 21.21
N GLY A 285 13.21 -2.67 21.50
CA GLY A 285 13.90 -3.93 21.26
C GLY A 285 14.11 -4.24 19.79
N THR A 286 14.50 -5.50 19.52
CA THR A 286 14.74 -6.03 18.18
C THR A 286 13.72 -7.10 17.85
N VAL A 287 13.02 -6.94 16.71
CA VAL A 287 12.21 -8.00 16.11
C VAL A 287 13.05 -8.70 15.04
N SER A 288 13.33 -9.98 15.25
CA SER A 288 14.05 -10.82 14.31
C SER A 288 13.21 -12.04 13.95
N GLY A 289 13.12 -12.36 12.65
CA GLY A 289 12.33 -13.48 12.18
C GLY A 289 12.12 -13.47 10.68
N LYS A 290 11.06 -14.15 10.25
CA LYS A 290 10.69 -14.32 8.86
C LYS A 290 9.17 -14.28 8.71
N TYR A 291 8.70 -13.55 7.71
CA TYR A 291 7.32 -13.62 7.25
C TYR A 291 7.25 -14.53 6.03
N GLU A 292 6.29 -15.41 6.02
CA GLU A 292 5.99 -16.32 4.92
C GLU A 292 4.51 -16.20 4.57
N GLY A 293 4.19 -16.26 3.30
CA GLY A 293 2.81 -16.23 2.86
C GLY A 293 2.68 -16.20 1.36
N ASN A 294 1.54 -16.67 0.91
CA ASN A 294 1.11 -16.62 -0.49
C ASN A 294 -0.33 -16.16 -0.52
N LEU A 295 -0.78 -15.63 -1.65
CA LEU A 295 -2.14 -15.12 -1.78
C LEU A 295 -2.85 -15.77 -2.98
N TRP A 296 -4.13 -16.06 -2.78
CA TRP A 296 -5.07 -16.33 -3.85
C TRP A 296 -5.97 -15.12 -4.05
N VAL A 297 -6.11 -14.70 -5.31
CA VAL A 297 -6.97 -13.58 -5.67
C VAL A 297 -8.01 -14.09 -6.66
N LEU A 298 -9.28 -13.90 -6.30
CA LEU A 298 -10.43 -14.25 -7.13
C LEU A 298 -11.14 -12.95 -7.55
N GLY A 299 -11.52 -12.88 -8.80
CA GLY A 299 -12.26 -11.75 -9.35
C GLY A 299 -13.39 -12.19 -10.28
N ALA A 300 -14.50 -11.49 -10.22
CA ALA A 300 -15.62 -11.67 -11.13
C ALA A 300 -16.18 -10.29 -11.53
N GLN A 301 -16.50 -10.13 -12.81
CA GLN A 301 -17.12 -8.92 -13.33
C GLN A 301 -18.20 -9.29 -14.33
N TYR A 302 -19.39 -8.77 -14.14
CA TYR A 302 -20.48 -8.84 -15.10
C TYR A 302 -20.68 -7.47 -15.75
N SER A 303 -20.85 -7.44 -17.07
CA SER A 303 -21.14 -6.24 -17.84
C SER A 303 -22.36 -6.49 -18.72
N GLN A 304 -23.27 -5.52 -18.70
CA GLN A 304 -24.52 -5.52 -19.50
C GLN A 304 -24.60 -4.22 -20.29
N SER A 305 -24.79 -4.34 -21.62
CA SER A 305 -25.14 -3.22 -22.49
C SER A 305 -26.65 -3.21 -22.72
N PHE A 306 -27.26 -2.02 -22.71
CA PHE A 306 -28.69 -1.80 -22.92
C PHE A 306 -28.94 -1.17 -24.28
#